data_7b562bc515886accf0bdc93f37815ed7
#
_entry.id   7b562bc515886accf0bdc93f37815ed7
#
_cell.length_a   1.000
_cell.length_b   1.000
_cell.length_c   1.000
_cell.angle_alpha   90.00
_cell.angle_beta   90.00
_cell.angle_gamma   90.00
#
_symmetry.space_group_name_H-M   'P 1'
#
loop_
_entity.id
_entity.type
_entity.pdbx_description
1 polymer ?
#
loop_
_entity_poly.entity_id
_entity_poly.type
_entity_poly.pdbx_seq_one_letter_code
_entity_poly.pdbx_strand_id
1 'polypeptide(L)'
;VRSKNNMFMQILAKIAIVLVAVEHLYILYLEMFAWETLGKKTFKGSLPDELFKPTKTLAANQGLYNGFLAAGLLWSLTVSEPEWSSKIAIFFLSCVIVAGAYGAFSASKKIWFVQGLPALIALGLVLWSH
;
A
#
# COMPACT_ATOMS: atom_id res chain seq x y z
N VAL A 1 31.11 6.58 -9.43
CA VAL A 1 30.27 7.70 -9.88
C VAL A 1 28.90 7.16 -10.25
N ARG A 2 27.89 7.54 -9.47
CA ARG A 2 26.50 7.20 -9.75
C ARG A 2 26.08 7.84 -11.06
N SER A 3 25.66 7.04 -12.03
CA SER A 3 25.16 7.61 -13.28
C SER A 3 23.91 8.43 -13.05
N LYS A 4 23.66 9.46 -13.89
CA LYS A 4 22.43 10.27 -13.83
C LYS A 4 21.17 9.39 -13.91
N ASN A 5 21.25 8.26 -14.62
CA ASN A 5 20.16 7.32 -14.75
C ASN A 5 19.80 6.65 -13.41
N ASN A 6 20.81 6.28 -12.60
CA ASN A 6 20.56 5.68 -11.27
C ASN A 6 19.91 6.67 -10.31
N MET A 7 20.31 7.94 -10.34
CA MET A 7 19.68 8.98 -9.51
C MET A 7 18.23 9.21 -9.89
N PHE A 8 17.94 9.26 -11.19
CA PHE A 8 16.56 9.39 -11.69
C PHE A 8 15.70 8.21 -11.24
N MET A 9 16.19 6.98 -11.38
CA MET A 9 15.48 5.78 -10.97
C MET A 9 15.22 5.74 -9.45
N GLN A 10 16.16 6.23 -8.65
CA GLN A 10 15.97 6.35 -7.21
C GLN A 10 14.86 7.35 -6.83
N ILE A 11 14.79 8.47 -7.53
CA ILE A 11 13.73 9.46 -7.35
C ILE A 11 12.38 8.84 -7.69
N LEU A 12 12.29 8.16 -8.84
CA LEU A 12 11.06 7.45 -9.23
C LEU A 12 10.65 6.40 -8.21
N ALA A 13 11.61 5.62 -7.69
CA ALA A 13 11.33 4.63 -6.65
C ALA A 13 10.76 5.28 -5.38
N LYS A 14 11.34 6.39 -4.93
CA LYS A 14 10.82 7.14 -3.77
C LYS A 14 9.42 7.68 -4.00
N ILE A 15 9.15 8.24 -5.18
CA ILE A 15 7.81 8.72 -5.55
C ILE A 15 6.81 7.56 -5.52
N ALA A 16 7.17 6.41 -6.11
CA ALA A 16 6.31 5.24 -6.12
C ALA A 16 6.00 4.73 -4.70
N ILE A 17 7.01 4.70 -3.81
CA ILE A 17 6.83 4.34 -2.39
C ILE A 17 5.86 5.31 -1.71
N VAL A 18 6.01 6.61 -1.91
CA VAL A 18 5.10 7.63 -1.35
C VAL A 18 3.67 7.40 -1.82
N LEU A 19 3.47 7.14 -3.11
CA LEU A 19 2.14 6.90 -3.67
C LEU A 19 1.48 5.65 -3.06
N VAL A 20 2.22 4.56 -2.88
CA VAL A 20 1.72 3.36 -2.21
C VAL A 20 1.39 3.64 -0.75
N ALA A 21 2.25 4.38 -0.04
CA ALA A 21 2.01 4.78 1.35
C ALA A 21 0.75 5.65 1.49
N VAL A 22 0.58 6.66 0.64
CA VAL A 22 -0.60 7.54 0.65
C VAL A 22 -1.87 6.76 0.36
N GLU A 23 -1.83 5.82 -0.59
CA GLU A 23 -2.96 4.94 -0.88
C GLU A 23 -3.38 4.14 0.36
N HIS A 24 -2.41 3.58 1.10
CA HIS A 24 -2.71 2.81 2.31
C HIS A 24 -3.18 3.68 3.47
N LEU A 25 -2.72 4.94 3.58
CA LEU A 25 -3.29 5.90 4.52
C LEU A 25 -4.73 6.25 4.16
N TYR A 26 -5.05 6.36 2.88
CA TYR A 26 -6.42 6.57 2.43
C TYR A 26 -7.33 5.37 2.77
N ILE A 27 -6.83 4.15 2.57
CA ILE A 27 -7.55 2.92 2.95
C ILE A 27 -7.78 2.90 4.47
N LEU A 28 -6.77 3.25 5.28
CA LEU A 28 -6.94 3.42 6.72
C LEU A 28 -8.08 4.36 7.05
N TYR A 29 -8.12 5.51 6.40
CA TYR A 29 -9.18 6.50 6.62
C TYR A 29 -10.56 5.90 6.31
N LEU A 30 -10.72 5.25 5.16
CA LEU A 30 -11.98 4.61 4.77
C LEU A 30 -12.43 3.56 5.79
N GLU A 31 -11.51 2.70 6.19
CA GLU A 31 -11.83 1.54 7.01
C GLU A 31 -12.00 1.87 8.49
N MET A 32 -11.25 2.86 9.01
CA MET A 32 -11.35 3.25 10.43
C MET A 32 -12.38 4.33 10.69
N PHE A 33 -12.56 5.28 9.79
CA PHE A 33 -13.33 6.50 10.07
C PHE A 33 -14.51 6.74 9.14
N ALA A 34 -14.57 6.07 8.00
CA ALA A 34 -15.59 6.32 6.98
C ALA A 34 -16.21 5.05 6.41
N TRP A 35 -16.18 3.94 7.16
CA TRP A 35 -16.61 2.63 6.67
C TRP A 35 -18.07 2.62 6.21
N GLU A 36 -18.97 3.19 7.03
CA GLU A 36 -20.41 3.21 6.74
C GLU A 36 -20.83 4.31 5.75
N THR A 37 -19.93 5.23 5.40
CA THR A 37 -20.19 6.37 4.50
C THR A 37 -19.38 6.22 3.21
N LEU A 38 -18.21 6.85 3.12
CA LEU A 38 -17.36 6.80 1.93
C LEU A 38 -16.86 5.38 1.62
N GLY A 39 -16.58 4.59 2.65
CA GLY A 39 -16.20 3.19 2.52
C GLY A 39 -17.29 2.38 1.81
N LYS A 40 -18.54 2.57 2.20
CA LYS A 40 -19.70 1.92 1.57
C LYS A 40 -19.82 2.28 0.09
N LYS A 41 -19.57 3.52 -0.28
CA LYS A 41 -19.57 3.96 -1.69
C LYS A 41 -18.41 3.35 -2.48
N THR A 42 -17.21 3.35 -1.88
CA THR A 42 -15.97 2.87 -2.51
C THR A 42 -16.02 1.35 -2.76
N PHE A 43 -16.53 0.59 -1.80
CA PHE A 43 -16.61 -0.87 -1.85
C PHE A 43 -17.99 -1.38 -2.29
N LYS A 44 -18.77 -0.53 -2.96
CA LYS A 44 -20.08 -0.92 -3.50
C LYS A 44 -19.95 -2.14 -4.41
N GLY A 45 -20.78 -3.14 -4.17
CA GLY A 45 -20.75 -4.40 -4.91
C GLY A 45 -19.78 -5.46 -4.36
N SER A 46 -18.83 -5.09 -3.49
CA SER A 46 -17.92 -6.03 -2.84
C SER A 46 -18.49 -6.60 -1.54
N LEU A 47 -19.38 -5.86 -0.90
CA LEU A 47 -20.04 -6.24 0.35
C LEU A 47 -21.50 -5.74 0.30
N PRO A 48 -22.49 -6.60 0.69
CA PRO A 48 -23.88 -6.14 0.83
C PRO A 48 -23.99 -4.95 1.77
N ASP A 49 -24.87 -4.01 1.42
CA ASP A 49 -25.01 -2.74 2.14
C ASP A 49 -25.31 -2.93 3.64
N GLU A 50 -26.11 -3.93 3.98
CA GLU A 50 -26.48 -4.26 5.36
C GLU A 50 -25.32 -4.78 6.21
N LEU A 51 -24.22 -5.19 5.59
CA LEU A 51 -23.06 -5.72 6.30
C LEU A 51 -22.04 -4.66 6.70
N PHE A 52 -22.15 -3.43 6.20
CA PHE A 52 -21.19 -2.38 6.57
C PHE A 52 -21.26 -2.03 8.06
N LYS A 53 -22.44 -1.87 8.61
CA LYS A 53 -22.59 -1.55 10.03
C LYS A 53 -22.07 -2.65 10.96
N PRO A 54 -22.47 -3.93 10.81
CA PRO A 54 -21.97 -4.99 11.70
C PRO A 54 -20.47 -5.32 11.52
N THR A 55 -19.84 -4.94 10.39
CA THR A 55 -18.40 -5.18 10.16
C THR A 55 -17.52 -3.97 10.49
N LYS A 56 -18.06 -2.92 11.05
CA LYS A 56 -17.34 -1.67 11.33
C LYS A 56 -16.07 -1.89 12.16
N THR A 57 -16.13 -2.69 13.21
CA THR A 57 -14.97 -2.98 14.07
C THR A 57 -13.90 -3.78 13.33
N LEU A 58 -14.32 -4.77 12.54
CA LEU A 58 -13.39 -5.55 11.72
C LEU A 58 -12.69 -4.67 10.68
N ALA A 59 -13.46 -3.79 10.02
CA ALA A 59 -12.90 -2.85 9.06
C ALA A 59 -11.90 -1.88 9.73
N ALA A 60 -12.20 -1.40 10.92
CA ALA A 60 -11.29 -0.53 11.67
C ALA A 60 -9.96 -1.22 12.00
N ASN A 61 -9.99 -2.47 12.43
CA ASN A 61 -8.78 -3.27 12.65
C ASN A 61 -7.98 -3.44 11.36
N GLN A 62 -8.62 -3.74 10.27
CA GLN A 62 -7.97 -3.87 8.95
C GLN A 62 -7.35 -2.55 8.51
N GLY A 63 -8.04 -1.43 8.72
CA GLY A 63 -7.52 -0.11 8.44
C GLY A 63 -6.26 0.22 9.24
N LEU A 64 -6.22 -0.17 10.50
CA LEU A 64 -5.04 -0.01 11.35
C LEU A 64 -3.83 -0.77 10.79
N TYR A 65 -4.00 -2.01 10.34
CA TYR A 65 -2.93 -2.78 9.71
C TYR A 65 -2.47 -2.15 8.39
N ASN A 66 -3.37 -1.58 7.60
CA ASN A 66 -3.00 -0.79 6.42
C ASN A 66 -2.15 0.43 6.81
N GLY A 67 -2.45 1.04 7.95
CA GLY A 67 -1.62 2.09 8.52
C GLY A 67 -0.20 1.66 8.87
N PHE A 68 -0.02 0.45 9.37
CA PHE A 68 1.31 -0.10 9.64
C PHE A 68 2.13 -0.28 8.37
N LEU A 69 1.50 -0.70 7.27
CA LEU A 69 2.16 -0.81 5.98
C LEU A 69 2.62 0.57 5.48
N ALA A 70 1.73 1.57 5.57
CA ALA A 70 2.07 2.94 5.22
C ALA A 70 3.22 3.49 6.10
N ALA A 71 3.17 3.27 7.40
CA ALA A 71 4.20 3.70 8.34
C ALA A 71 5.57 3.08 8.00
N GLY A 72 5.59 1.79 7.67
CA GLY A 72 6.82 1.11 7.27
C GLY A 72 7.40 1.64 5.96
N LEU A 73 6.55 1.93 4.98
CA LEU A 73 6.98 2.53 3.72
C LEU A 73 7.56 3.93 3.93
N LEU A 74 6.90 4.76 4.74
CA LEU A 74 7.40 6.09 5.07
C LEU A 74 8.70 6.02 5.89
N TRP A 75 8.80 5.07 6.81
CA TRP A 75 10.03 4.82 7.55
C TRP A 75 11.20 4.53 6.61
N SER A 76 11.01 3.74 5.57
CA SER A 76 12.07 3.44 4.60
C SER A 76 12.67 4.71 3.98
N LEU A 77 11.86 5.76 3.82
CA LEU A 77 12.29 7.03 3.23
C LEU A 77 13.08 7.92 4.20
N THR A 78 12.99 7.65 5.50
CA THR A 78 13.69 8.44 6.54
C THR A 78 15.05 7.85 6.93
N VAL A 79 15.33 6.63 6.50
CA VAL A 79 16.59 5.96 6.82
C VAL A 79 17.69 6.45 5.88
N SER A 80 18.75 7.02 6.46
CA SER A 80 19.85 7.63 5.69
C SER A 80 20.74 6.61 5.01
N GLU A 81 20.86 5.42 5.60
CA GLU A 81 21.73 4.37 5.08
C GLU A 81 21.01 3.65 3.93
N PRO A 82 21.55 3.72 2.70
CA PRO A 82 20.83 3.26 1.50
C PRO A 82 20.46 1.78 1.50
N GLU A 83 21.31 0.94 2.05
CA GLU A 83 21.06 -0.51 2.10
C GLU A 83 19.85 -0.83 2.99
N TRP A 84 19.79 -0.23 4.18
CA TRP A 84 18.67 -0.43 5.09
C TRP A 84 17.38 0.21 4.57
N SER A 85 17.46 1.41 4.02
CA SER A 85 16.32 2.06 3.36
C SER A 85 15.67 1.11 2.35
N SER A 86 16.47 0.48 1.51
CA SER A 86 15.98 -0.44 0.49
C SER A 86 15.43 -1.74 1.06
N LYS A 87 16.11 -2.32 2.05
CA LYS A 87 15.62 -3.55 2.71
C LYS A 87 14.25 -3.34 3.34
N ILE A 88 14.04 -2.22 4.01
CA ILE A 88 12.77 -1.86 4.63
C ILE A 88 11.69 -1.68 3.55
N ALA A 89 11.99 -0.92 2.50
CA ALA A 89 11.06 -0.71 1.39
C ALA A 89 10.67 -2.05 0.72
N ILE A 90 11.64 -2.90 0.43
CA ILE A 90 11.41 -4.22 -0.18
C ILE A 90 10.49 -5.07 0.71
N PHE A 91 10.73 -5.09 2.01
CA PHE A 91 9.90 -5.86 2.94
C PHE A 91 8.43 -5.39 2.91
N PHE A 92 8.19 -4.09 3.09
CA PHE A 92 6.83 -3.56 3.15
C PHE A 92 6.12 -3.59 1.80
N LEU A 93 6.82 -3.34 0.69
CA LEU A 93 6.24 -3.49 -0.65
C LEU A 93 5.87 -4.96 -0.93
N SER A 94 6.69 -5.90 -0.49
CA SER A 94 6.39 -7.33 -0.61
C SER A 94 5.15 -7.70 0.20
N CYS A 95 4.99 -7.15 1.41
CA CYS A 95 3.77 -7.33 2.20
C CYS A 95 2.53 -6.81 1.46
N VAL A 96 2.61 -5.64 0.84
CA VAL A 96 1.51 -5.06 0.05
C VAL A 96 1.18 -5.95 -1.16
N ILE A 97 2.20 -6.45 -1.86
CA ILE A 97 2.00 -7.34 -3.02
C ILE A 97 1.29 -8.63 -2.60
N VAL A 98 1.73 -9.26 -1.51
CA VAL A 98 1.10 -10.48 -0.99
C VAL A 98 -0.35 -10.20 -0.57
N ALA A 99 -0.59 -9.10 0.14
CA ALA A 99 -1.94 -8.70 0.55
C ALA A 99 -2.84 -8.42 -0.67
N GLY A 100 -2.31 -7.74 -1.69
CA GLY A 100 -3.03 -7.47 -2.93
C GLY A 100 -3.35 -8.74 -3.72
N ALA A 101 -2.41 -9.68 -3.79
CA ALA A 101 -2.61 -10.98 -4.45
C ALA A 101 -3.67 -11.81 -3.71
N TYR A 102 -3.58 -11.88 -2.39
CA TYR A 102 -4.57 -12.59 -1.58
C TYR A 102 -5.96 -11.96 -1.68
N GLY A 103 -6.04 -10.64 -1.64
CA GLY A 103 -7.29 -9.91 -1.82
C GLY A 103 -7.90 -10.11 -3.20
N ALA A 104 -7.08 -10.17 -4.24
CA ALA A 104 -7.54 -10.45 -5.61
C ALA A 104 -8.12 -11.86 -5.72
N PHE A 105 -7.50 -12.83 -5.06
CA PHE A 105 -7.95 -14.22 -5.05
C PHE A 105 -9.20 -14.43 -4.19
N SER A 106 -9.25 -13.82 -3.00
CA SER A 106 -10.29 -14.08 -2.00
C SER A 106 -11.50 -13.17 -2.08
N ALA A 107 -11.37 -11.97 -2.67
CA ALA A 107 -12.44 -10.97 -2.70
C ALA A 107 -12.69 -10.41 -4.11
N SER A 108 -11.79 -9.63 -4.67
CA SER A 108 -11.98 -8.96 -5.95
C SER A 108 -10.66 -8.74 -6.69
N LYS A 109 -10.62 -9.05 -7.98
CA LYS A 109 -9.45 -8.79 -8.85
C LYS A 109 -9.07 -7.31 -8.89
N LYS A 110 -10.01 -6.41 -8.65
CA LYS A 110 -9.76 -4.96 -8.57
C LYS A 110 -8.72 -4.64 -7.50
N ILE A 111 -8.68 -5.38 -6.40
CA ILE A 111 -7.71 -5.19 -5.32
C ILE A 111 -6.27 -5.36 -5.83
N TRP A 112 -6.02 -6.30 -6.72
CA TRP A 112 -4.70 -6.45 -7.34
C TRP A 112 -4.28 -5.19 -8.09
N PHE A 113 -5.16 -4.65 -8.94
CA PHE A 113 -4.82 -3.47 -9.75
C PHE A 113 -4.67 -2.21 -8.91
N VAL A 114 -5.37 -2.11 -7.79
CA VAL A 114 -5.33 -0.92 -6.91
C VAL A 114 -4.16 -1.00 -5.92
N GLN A 115 -3.87 -2.16 -5.35
CA GLN A 115 -2.85 -2.33 -4.30
C GLN A 115 -1.63 -3.12 -4.79
N GLY A 116 -1.83 -4.29 -5.34
CA GLY A 116 -0.74 -5.19 -5.71
C GLY A 116 0.12 -4.66 -6.85
N LEU A 117 -0.49 -4.23 -7.93
CA LEU A 117 0.24 -3.74 -9.11
C LEU A 117 1.07 -2.48 -8.84
N PRO A 118 0.54 -1.43 -8.18
CA PRO A 118 1.37 -0.27 -7.81
C PRO A 118 2.56 -0.64 -6.94
N ALA A 119 2.37 -1.54 -5.98
CA ALA A 119 3.45 -2.02 -5.13
C ALA A 119 4.49 -2.84 -5.90
N LEU A 120 4.06 -3.64 -6.86
CA LEU A 120 4.96 -4.39 -7.75
C LEU A 120 5.82 -3.46 -8.60
N ILE A 121 5.23 -2.41 -9.15
CA ILE A 121 5.95 -1.38 -9.91
C ILE A 121 6.98 -0.69 -9.00
N ALA A 122 6.57 -0.28 -7.80
CA ALA A 122 7.47 0.34 -6.83
C ALA A 122 8.63 -0.59 -6.45
N LEU A 123 8.36 -1.86 -6.21
CA LEU A 123 9.39 -2.86 -5.92
C LEU A 123 10.39 -3.00 -7.07
N GLY A 124 9.89 -3.08 -8.30
CA GLY A 124 10.75 -3.13 -9.49
C GLY A 124 11.68 -1.91 -9.59
N LEU A 125 11.16 -0.72 -9.31
CA LEU A 125 11.95 0.52 -9.29
C LEU A 125 13.01 0.51 -8.19
N VAL A 126 12.66 0.04 -6.99
CA VAL A 126 13.63 -0.09 -5.87
C VAL A 126 14.75 -1.04 -6.24
N LEU A 127 14.43 -2.21 -6.79
CA LEU A 127 15.43 -3.20 -7.20
C LEU A 127 16.30 -2.70 -8.36
N TRP A 128 15.71 -1.97 -9.31
CA TRP A 128 16.45 -1.41 -10.45
C TRP A 128 17.41 -0.30 -10.01
N SER A 129 17.04 0.49 -9.00
CA SER A 129 17.82 1.63 -8.54
C SER A 129 19.05 1.26 -7.71
N HIS A 130 19.23 0.00 -7.44
CA HIS A 130 20.37 -0.61 -6.76
C HIS A 130 21.22 -1.44 -7.72
#